data_fded69d67334dc23f75a2b13f5bf0da7
#
_entry.id   fded69d67334dc23f75a2b13f5bf0da7
#
_cell.length_a   1.000
_cell.length_b   1.000
_cell.length_c   1.000
_cell.angle_alpha   90.00
_cell.angle_beta   90.00
_cell.angle_gamma   90.00
#
_symmetry.space_group_name_H-M   'P 1'
#
loop_
_entity.id
_entity.type
_entity.pdbx_description
1 polymer ?
#
loop_
_entity_poly.entity_id
_entity_poly.type
_entity_poly.pdbx_seq_one_letter_code
_entity_poly.pdbx_strand_id
1 'polypeptide(L)'
;MPPAFGAIAAVLVFATSGAVAQMPAAPATEKAPARVSEGSPRRGLLYEVKSDVGTVYLFGTIHVGKPEFYPLDAKVNSAFAAASALYLEVNLSDASLVTNASTMATYPEGTNLDRTLSPSVKTKLYAALERYGLPREAAIRMKPWMLGQTLLLMEATRRGYDPAYASELHLLGLATAQRKEVRGLETLAEQFAIFDRMPESAQQRFLEEIVDALDSPRMAMDLDALVAAWSHGDARELEDELARERSEGTAFARDVLPRLVDDRNRTMTQRIADIAHSGKTTFVAVGALHLVGANGVVALLRARGFTVRAL
;
A
#
# COMPACT_ATOMS: atom_id res chain seq x y z
N MET A 1 23.32 1.03 16.77
CA MET A 1 22.83 1.21 15.41
C MET A 1 21.47 1.87 15.51
N PRO A 2 21.11 2.88 14.73
CA PRO A 2 19.75 3.36 14.71
C PRO A 2 18.83 2.20 14.29
N PRO A 3 17.64 2.07 14.89
CA PRO A 3 16.69 1.04 14.50
C PRO A 3 16.40 1.17 13.01
N ALA A 4 16.35 0.07 12.31
CA ALA A 4 15.90 0.06 10.92
C ALA A 4 14.40 0.35 10.93
N PHE A 5 14.03 1.41 10.27
CA PHE A 5 12.63 1.70 9.98
C PHE A 5 12.36 1.07 8.62
N GLY A 6 11.51 0.06 8.61
CA GLY A 6 11.31 -0.72 7.40
C GLY A 6 10.61 0.05 6.30
N ALA A 7 11.01 -0.24 5.10
CA ALA A 7 10.37 0.21 3.85
C ALA A 7 8.88 -0.17 3.76
N ILE A 8 8.43 -1.09 4.61
CA ILE A 8 7.03 -1.55 4.69
C ILE A 8 6.08 -0.39 4.98
N ALA A 9 6.47 0.57 5.84
CA ALA A 9 5.62 1.73 6.11
C ALA A 9 5.40 2.60 4.85
N ALA A 10 6.38 2.70 3.96
CA ALA A 10 6.25 3.45 2.69
C ALA A 10 5.31 2.79 1.69
N VAL A 11 5.16 1.47 1.78
CA VAL A 11 4.42 0.65 0.80
C VAL A 11 2.99 0.34 1.25
N LEU A 12 2.66 0.57 2.52
CA LEU A 12 1.37 0.19 3.09
C LEU A 12 0.36 1.34 3.23
N VAL A 13 0.68 2.58 2.80
CA VAL A 13 -0.24 3.71 2.97
C VAL A 13 -0.40 4.54 1.69
N PHE A 14 -1.65 4.79 1.36
CA PHE A 14 -2.07 5.56 0.20
C PHE A 14 -1.47 6.97 0.19
N ALA A 15 -0.92 7.34 -0.97
CA ALA A 15 -0.68 8.72 -1.32
C ALA A 15 -2.02 9.48 -1.39
N THR A 16 -2.40 10.11 -0.30
CA THR A 16 -3.45 11.11 -0.32
C THR A 16 -2.84 12.46 -0.63
N SER A 17 -3.44 13.20 -1.52
CA SER A 17 -3.22 14.63 -1.77
C SER A 17 -2.24 14.96 -2.90
N GLY A 18 -2.75 15.11 -4.06
CA GLY A 18 -2.10 15.74 -5.21
C GLY A 18 -1.91 14.85 -6.43
N ALA A 19 -1.64 13.57 -6.27
CA ALA A 19 -1.46 12.66 -7.39
C ALA A 19 -2.77 12.32 -8.13
N VAL A 20 -3.91 12.37 -7.44
CA VAL A 20 -5.22 12.12 -8.06
C VAL A 20 -5.71 13.29 -8.90
N ALA A 21 -5.24 14.52 -8.63
CA ALA A 21 -5.71 15.74 -9.33
C ALA A 21 -4.99 16.01 -10.67
N GLN A 22 -3.91 15.29 -11.00
CA GLN A 22 -3.14 15.45 -12.23
C GLN A 22 -2.75 14.11 -12.85
N MET A 23 -3.72 13.21 -13.04
CA MET A 23 -3.47 12.02 -13.86
C MET A 23 -3.46 12.42 -15.34
N PRO A 24 -2.34 12.33 -16.05
CA PRO A 24 -2.39 12.23 -17.49
C PRO A 24 -3.10 10.91 -17.81
N ALA A 25 -4.09 10.98 -18.70
CA ALA A 25 -4.73 9.78 -19.23
C ALA A 25 -3.64 8.79 -19.66
N ALA A 26 -3.70 7.56 -19.15
CA ALA A 26 -2.77 6.53 -19.56
C ALA A 26 -2.71 6.48 -21.09
N PRO A 27 -1.52 6.48 -21.72
CA PRO A 27 -1.43 6.39 -23.16
C PRO A 27 -2.06 5.07 -23.58
N ALA A 28 -3.14 5.14 -24.32
CA ALA A 28 -3.76 4.01 -25.00
C ALA A 28 -2.81 3.55 -26.10
N THR A 29 -1.83 2.74 -25.76
CA THR A 29 -1.05 1.99 -26.74
C THR A 29 -1.68 0.61 -26.90
N GLU A 30 -2.66 0.57 -27.80
CA GLU A 30 -3.10 -0.66 -28.44
C GLU A 30 -1.92 -1.17 -29.30
N LYS A 31 -1.09 -2.02 -28.72
CA LYS A 31 -0.20 -2.89 -29.46
C LYS A 31 -0.64 -4.33 -29.22
N ALA A 32 -0.86 -5.04 -30.33
CA ALA A 32 -1.17 -6.45 -30.38
C ALA A 32 -0.31 -7.28 -29.41
N PRO A 33 -0.82 -8.41 -28.85
CA PRO A 33 -0.14 -9.17 -27.84
C PRO A 33 1.22 -9.62 -28.34
N ALA A 34 2.28 -9.07 -27.76
CA ALA A 34 3.63 -9.56 -27.95
C ALA A 34 3.67 -11.01 -27.44
N ARG A 35 4.31 -11.88 -28.20
CA ARG A 35 4.56 -13.27 -27.80
C ARG A 35 5.18 -13.27 -26.40
N VAL A 36 4.53 -13.96 -25.47
CA VAL A 36 5.02 -14.17 -24.11
C VAL A 36 6.36 -14.89 -24.23
N SER A 37 7.46 -14.19 -23.92
CA SER A 37 8.75 -14.83 -23.72
C SER A 37 8.69 -15.56 -22.37
N GLU A 38 8.97 -16.86 -22.37
CA GLU A 38 9.27 -17.60 -21.14
C GLU A 38 10.41 -16.87 -20.44
N GLY A 39 10.14 -16.24 -19.29
CA GLY A 39 11.11 -15.49 -18.50
C GLY A 39 10.75 -14.05 -18.15
N SER A 40 9.55 -13.55 -18.49
CA SER A 40 9.08 -12.27 -17.94
C SER A 40 8.95 -12.38 -16.42
N PRO A 41 9.50 -11.43 -15.64
CA PRO A 41 9.39 -11.47 -14.19
C PRO A 41 7.92 -11.52 -13.79
N ARG A 42 7.56 -12.45 -12.92
CA ARG A 42 6.25 -12.47 -12.26
C ARG A 42 6.15 -11.18 -11.45
N ARG A 43 5.11 -10.41 -11.58
CA ARG A 43 4.94 -9.17 -10.83
C ARG A 43 3.73 -9.30 -9.93
N GLY A 44 3.99 -9.23 -8.63
CA GLY A 44 2.98 -9.47 -7.60
C GLY A 44 2.63 -10.95 -7.42
N LEU A 45 1.84 -11.21 -6.40
CA LEU A 45 1.32 -12.53 -6.09
C LEU A 45 -0.09 -12.67 -6.65
N LEU A 46 -0.39 -13.76 -7.35
CA LEU A 46 -1.74 -14.03 -7.83
C LEU A 46 -2.22 -15.38 -7.31
N TYR A 47 -3.40 -15.38 -6.70
CA TYR A 47 -4.07 -16.58 -6.22
C TYR A 47 -5.49 -16.69 -6.80
N GLU A 48 -5.93 -17.93 -7.02
CA GLU A 48 -7.32 -18.27 -7.28
C GLU A 48 -7.92 -18.81 -5.99
N VAL A 49 -8.99 -18.17 -5.52
CA VAL A 49 -9.78 -18.57 -4.34
C VAL A 49 -11.14 -19.06 -4.84
N LYS A 50 -11.47 -20.31 -4.53
CA LYS A 50 -12.74 -20.92 -4.92
C LYS A 50 -13.62 -21.25 -3.74
N SER A 51 -14.89 -20.90 -3.86
CA SER A 51 -16.01 -21.46 -3.12
C SER A 51 -16.80 -22.42 -4.01
N ASP A 52 -17.88 -23.00 -3.47
CA ASP A 52 -18.79 -23.86 -4.25
C ASP A 52 -19.52 -23.10 -5.37
N VAL A 53 -19.64 -21.77 -5.27
CA VAL A 53 -20.48 -20.95 -6.15
C VAL A 53 -19.74 -19.83 -6.87
N GLY A 54 -18.57 -19.40 -6.42
CA GLY A 54 -17.86 -18.25 -6.98
C GLY A 54 -16.34 -18.39 -6.98
N THR A 55 -15.71 -17.48 -7.70
CA THR A 55 -14.23 -17.42 -7.81
C THR A 55 -13.75 -16.01 -7.51
N VAL A 56 -12.73 -15.89 -6.67
CA VAL A 56 -12.00 -14.65 -6.45
C VAL A 56 -10.57 -14.83 -6.95
N TYR A 57 -10.14 -13.96 -7.87
CA TYR A 57 -8.73 -13.78 -8.17
C TYR A 57 -8.17 -12.76 -7.19
N LEU A 58 -7.25 -13.19 -6.34
CA LEU A 58 -6.67 -12.37 -5.29
C LEU A 58 -5.24 -12.00 -5.68
N PHE A 59 -4.99 -10.70 -5.84
CA PHE A 59 -3.72 -10.16 -6.31
C PHE A 59 -3.04 -9.29 -5.27
N GLY A 60 -1.73 -9.49 -5.10
CA GLY A 60 -0.89 -8.69 -4.21
C GLY A 60 -0.34 -7.46 -4.92
N THR A 61 -0.71 -6.28 -4.46
CA THR A 61 -0.35 -4.98 -5.03
C THR A 61 0.86 -4.34 -4.36
N ILE A 62 1.37 -3.28 -4.98
CA ILE A 62 2.39 -2.39 -4.44
C ILE A 62 2.03 -0.93 -4.74
N HIS A 63 2.15 -0.05 -3.74
CA HIS A 63 1.68 1.34 -3.81
C HIS A 63 2.64 2.32 -4.51
N VAL A 64 3.81 1.86 -4.91
CA VAL A 64 4.78 2.62 -5.70
C VAL A 64 5.34 1.72 -6.80
N GLY A 65 5.79 2.29 -7.90
CA GLY A 65 6.28 1.47 -8.99
C GLY A 65 7.15 2.21 -9.98
N LYS A 66 7.36 1.59 -11.13
CA LYS A 66 8.11 2.12 -12.26
C LYS A 66 7.38 1.78 -13.55
N PRO A 67 7.58 2.56 -14.65
CA PRO A 67 6.96 2.26 -15.95
C PRO A 67 7.21 0.83 -16.43
N GLU A 68 8.42 0.31 -16.19
CA GLU A 68 8.84 -1.03 -16.60
C GLU A 68 8.15 -2.19 -15.86
N PHE A 69 7.35 -1.89 -14.83
CA PHE A 69 6.51 -2.89 -14.18
C PHE A 69 5.31 -3.31 -15.06
N TYR A 70 5.04 -2.56 -16.10
CA TYR A 70 3.89 -2.80 -16.96
C TYR A 70 4.29 -3.18 -18.40
N PRO A 71 3.52 -4.07 -19.06
CA PRO A 71 2.29 -4.70 -18.57
C PRO A 71 2.56 -5.70 -17.43
N LEU A 72 1.53 -5.97 -16.61
CA LEU A 72 1.56 -7.06 -15.64
C LEU A 72 1.61 -8.41 -16.37
N ASP A 73 1.93 -9.49 -15.62
CA ASP A 73 1.96 -10.86 -16.13
C ASP A 73 0.65 -11.22 -16.88
N ALA A 74 0.76 -12.01 -17.93
CA ALA A 74 -0.38 -12.44 -18.75
C ALA A 74 -1.46 -13.17 -17.93
N LYS A 75 -1.06 -13.91 -16.87
CA LYS A 75 -2.02 -14.57 -15.98
C LYS A 75 -2.83 -13.55 -15.17
N VAL A 76 -2.19 -12.47 -14.69
CA VAL A 76 -2.86 -11.37 -13.99
C VAL A 76 -3.86 -10.70 -14.91
N ASN A 77 -3.43 -10.35 -16.11
CA ASN A 77 -4.30 -9.72 -17.12
C ASN A 77 -5.48 -10.62 -17.51
N SER A 78 -5.26 -11.93 -17.66
CA SER A 78 -6.31 -12.91 -17.97
C SER A 78 -7.31 -13.06 -16.83
N ALA A 79 -6.83 -13.16 -15.59
CA ALA A 79 -7.66 -13.22 -14.39
C ALA A 79 -8.49 -11.94 -14.23
N PHE A 80 -7.87 -10.79 -14.46
CA PHE A 80 -8.56 -9.49 -14.43
C PHE A 80 -9.64 -9.40 -15.51
N ALA A 81 -9.34 -9.84 -16.74
CA ALA A 81 -10.32 -9.83 -17.83
C ALA A 81 -11.53 -10.71 -17.54
N ALA A 82 -11.33 -11.87 -16.90
CA ALA A 82 -12.40 -12.81 -16.53
C ALA A 82 -13.31 -12.31 -15.40
N ALA A 83 -12.84 -11.34 -14.60
CA ALA A 83 -13.60 -10.83 -13.47
C ALA A 83 -14.65 -9.79 -13.89
N SER A 84 -15.81 -9.83 -13.23
CA SER A 84 -16.92 -8.89 -13.47
C SER A 84 -16.77 -7.56 -12.71
N ALA A 85 -15.98 -7.54 -11.62
CA ALA A 85 -15.75 -6.37 -10.79
C ALA A 85 -14.33 -6.39 -10.22
N LEU A 86 -13.82 -5.19 -9.90
CA LEU A 86 -12.56 -4.96 -9.17
C LEU A 86 -12.89 -4.53 -7.74
N TYR A 87 -12.27 -5.19 -6.78
CA TYR A 87 -12.24 -4.74 -5.39
C TYR A 87 -10.80 -4.33 -5.04
N LEU A 88 -10.65 -3.10 -4.58
CA LEU A 88 -9.41 -2.56 -4.01
C LEU A 88 -9.52 -2.50 -2.49
N GLU A 89 -8.44 -2.25 -1.78
CA GLU A 89 -8.51 -1.94 -0.34
C GLU A 89 -9.49 -0.79 -0.11
N VAL A 90 -9.29 0.32 -0.79
CA VAL A 90 -10.19 1.49 -0.79
C VAL A 90 -10.63 1.78 -2.23
N ASN A 91 -11.87 2.17 -2.41
CA ASN A 91 -12.37 2.58 -3.72
C ASN A 91 -11.79 3.93 -4.14
N LEU A 92 -10.68 3.90 -4.87
CA LEU A 92 -9.96 5.10 -5.33
C LEU A 92 -10.72 5.95 -6.36
N SER A 93 -11.86 5.47 -6.88
CA SER A 93 -12.72 6.24 -7.78
C SER A 93 -13.71 7.15 -7.03
N ASP A 94 -13.77 7.07 -5.69
CA ASP A 94 -14.65 7.90 -4.88
C ASP A 94 -14.10 9.33 -4.76
N ALA A 95 -14.77 10.28 -5.37
CA ALA A 95 -14.37 11.68 -5.36
C ALA A 95 -14.35 12.33 -3.95
N SER A 96 -15.06 11.76 -2.98
CA SER A 96 -15.05 12.26 -1.60
C SER A 96 -13.77 11.95 -0.83
N LEU A 97 -12.93 11.01 -1.32
CA LEU A 97 -11.71 10.57 -0.64
C LEU A 97 -10.76 11.73 -0.32
N VAL A 98 -10.53 12.63 -1.27
CA VAL A 98 -9.56 13.73 -1.12
C VAL A 98 -9.98 14.67 0.02
N THR A 99 -11.26 15.04 0.06
CA THR A 99 -11.79 15.95 1.10
C THR A 99 -11.74 15.28 2.48
N ASN A 100 -12.18 14.03 2.57
CA ASN A 100 -12.18 13.29 3.82
C ASN A 100 -10.76 13.06 4.35
N ALA A 101 -9.84 12.69 3.45
CA ALA A 101 -8.42 12.50 3.78
C ALA A 101 -7.80 13.76 4.37
N SER A 102 -7.98 14.91 3.72
CA SER A 102 -7.41 16.18 4.17
C SER A 102 -7.87 16.54 5.59
N THR A 103 -9.17 16.40 5.88
CA THR A 103 -9.72 16.69 7.21
C THR A 103 -9.17 15.77 8.31
N MET A 104 -9.00 14.49 8.00
CA MET A 104 -8.49 13.52 8.97
C MET A 104 -6.99 13.63 9.20
N ALA A 105 -6.24 14.04 8.19
CA ALA A 105 -4.79 14.05 8.15
C ALA A 105 -4.16 15.34 8.70
N THR A 106 -4.94 16.38 8.90
CA THR A 106 -4.45 17.69 9.35
C THR A 106 -4.91 18.03 10.76
N TYR A 107 -4.14 18.90 11.43
CA TYR A 107 -4.55 19.47 12.68
C TYR A 107 -5.70 20.48 12.48
N PRO A 108 -6.60 20.60 13.46
CA PRO A 108 -7.58 21.68 13.45
C PRO A 108 -6.90 23.06 13.52
N GLU A 109 -7.65 24.09 13.12
CA GLU A 109 -7.17 25.45 13.13
C GLU A 109 -6.66 25.88 14.52
N GLY A 110 -5.54 26.62 14.56
CA GLY A 110 -4.90 27.05 15.83
C GLY A 110 -3.97 26.02 16.47
N THR A 111 -3.89 24.80 15.94
CA THR A 111 -2.97 23.75 16.40
C THR A 111 -2.02 23.36 15.26
N ASN A 112 -0.79 23.03 15.59
CA ASN A 112 0.19 22.54 14.62
C ASN A 112 1.27 21.68 15.28
N LEU A 113 2.01 20.96 14.45
CA LEU A 113 3.06 20.05 14.85
C LEU A 113 4.22 20.72 15.61
N ASP A 114 4.53 21.97 15.29
CA ASP A 114 5.63 22.71 15.93
C ASP A 114 5.46 22.90 17.44
N ARG A 115 4.25 22.82 17.95
CA ARG A 115 3.98 22.97 19.39
C ARG A 115 4.33 21.72 20.19
N THR A 116 4.44 20.59 19.55
CA THR A 116 4.50 19.28 20.19
C THR A 116 5.85 18.58 20.04
N LEU A 117 6.63 18.92 19.00
CA LEU A 117 7.91 18.30 18.74
C LEU A 117 9.04 18.88 19.60
N SER A 118 9.98 18.02 20.00
CA SER A 118 11.22 18.44 20.66
C SER A 118 12.11 19.24 19.70
N PRO A 119 13.01 20.12 20.22
CA PRO A 119 13.92 20.90 19.38
C PRO A 119 14.81 20.03 18.48
N SER A 120 15.27 18.88 18.97
CA SER A 120 16.11 17.96 18.19
C SER A 120 15.37 17.36 17.01
N VAL A 121 14.12 16.91 17.21
CA VAL A 121 13.27 16.37 16.14
C VAL A 121 12.95 17.46 15.11
N LYS A 122 12.64 18.68 15.55
CA LYS A 122 12.40 19.80 14.63
C LYS A 122 13.59 20.06 13.70
N THR A 123 14.82 20.08 14.26
CA THR A 123 16.01 20.32 13.44
C THR A 123 16.16 19.29 12.33
N LYS A 124 16.01 18.01 12.67
CA LYS A 124 16.08 16.91 11.67
C LYS A 124 14.93 16.99 10.66
N LEU A 125 13.70 17.20 11.17
CA LEU A 125 12.52 17.32 10.33
C LEU A 125 12.66 18.46 9.31
N TYR A 126 13.10 19.65 9.74
CA TYR A 126 13.22 20.79 8.83
C TYR A 126 14.29 20.56 7.78
N ALA A 127 15.40 19.90 8.12
CA ALA A 127 16.39 19.49 7.14
C ALA A 127 15.81 18.48 6.12
N ALA A 128 14.96 17.55 6.57
CA ALA A 128 14.27 16.65 5.68
C ALA A 128 13.26 17.38 4.77
N LEU A 129 12.46 18.31 5.32
CA LEU A 129 11.51 19.11 4.53
C LEU A 129 12.21 19.91 3.42
N GLU A 130 13.34 20.54 3.75
CA GLU A 130 14.15 21.28 2.76
C GLU A 130 14.67 20.34 1.67
N ARG A 131 15.20 19.17 2.04
CA ARG A 131 15.71 18.16 1.10
C ARG A 131 14.64 17.72 0.09
N TYR A 132 13.40 17.52 0.56
CA TYR A 132 12.30 17.08 -0.30
C TYR A 132 11.51 18.22 -0.94
N GLY A 133 11.85 19.47 -0.65
CA GLY A 133 11.12 20.63 -1.17
C GLY A 133 9.70 20.77 -0.65
N LEU A 134 9.42 20.18 0.54
CA LEU A 134 8.09 20.30 1.16
C LEU A 134 8.01 21.58 2.00
N PRO A 135 7.12 22.54 1.66
CA PRO A 135 6.97 23.78 2.41
C PRO A 135 6.64 23.51 3.89
N ARG A 136 7.39 24.16 4.79
CA ARG A 136 7.22 23.99 6.23
C ARG A 136 5.79 24.28 6.69
N GLU A 137 5.18 25.33 6.18
CA GLU A 137 3.83 25.76 6.52
C GLU A 137 2.78 24.69 6.20
N ALA A 138 2.98 23.95 5.12
CA ALA A 138 2.14 22.82 4.76
C ALA A 138 2.40 21.61 5.67
N ALA A 139 3.68 21.29 5.90
CA ALA A 139 4.10 20.15 6.71
C ALA A 139 3.63 20.22 8.16
N ILE A 140 3.76 21.40 8.82
CA ILE A 140 3.39 21.55 10.24
C ILE A 140 1.88 21.48 10.49
N ARG A 141 1.06 21.60 9.44
CA ARG A 141 -0.39 21.38 9.52
C ARG A 141 -0.77 19.92 9.51
N MET A 142 0.08 19.04 9.01
CA MET A 142 -0.17 17.61 9.00
C MET A 142 -0.02 17.01 10.39
N LYS A 143 -0.84 16.03 10.73
CA LYS A 143 -0.63 15.20 11.91
C LYS A 143 0.67 14.41 11.76
N PRO A 144 1.36 14.04 12.87
CA PRO A 144 2.67 13.39 12.80
C PRO A 144 2.69 12.15 11.91
N TRP A 145 1.66 11.31 12.02
CA TRP A 145 1.54 10.08 11.24
C TRP A 145 1.43 10.36 9.73
N MET A 146 0.68 11.38 9.34
CA MET A 146 0.52 11.74 7.92
C MET A 146 1.81 12.33 7.36
N LEU A 147 2.47 13.20 8.11
CA LEU A 147 3.76 13.75 7.68
C LEU A 147 4.81 12.66 7.52
N GLY A 148 4.86 11.69 8.44
CA GLY A 148 5.75 10.55 8.33
C GLY A 148 5.53 9.75 7.04
N GLN A 149 4.28 9.42 6.73
CA GLN A 149 3.90 8.73 5.50
C GLN A 149 4.28 9.53 4.25
N THR A 150 4.04 10.85 4.27
CA THR A 150 4.41 11.75 3.18
C THR A 150 5.92 11.72 2.92
N LEU A 151 6.73 11.80 3.97
CA LEU A 151 8.19 11.75 3.85
C LEU A 151 8.69 10.42 3.30
N LEU A 152 8.12 9.30 3.74
CA LEU A 152 8.45 7.98 3.21
C LEU A 152 8.14 7.87 1.71
N LEU A 153 6.99 8.39 1.28
CA LEU A 153 6.61 8.41 -0.12
C LEU A 153 7.55 9.29 -0.96
N MET A 154 7.94 10.46 -0.42
CA MET A 154 8.89 11.35 -1.09
C MET A 154 10.27 10.70 -1.21
N GLU A 155 10.72 9.93 -0.21
CA GLU A 155 11.97 9.16 -0.31
C GLU A 155 11.86 8.05 -1.37
N ALA A 156 10.76 7.32 -1.42
CA ALA A 156 10.53 6.32 -2.47
C ALA A 156 10.56 6.97 -3.87
N THR A 157 9.91 8.12 -4.03
CA THR A 157 9.90 8.88 -5.29
C THR A 157 11.31 9.35 -5.69
N ARG A 158 12.10 9.83 -4.73
CA ARG A 158 13.50 10.23 -4.96
C ARG A 158 14.37 9.07 -5.45
N ARG A 159 13.99 7.84 -5.09
CA ARG A 159 14.64 6.59 -5.56
C ARG A 159 14.10 6.08 -6.88
N GLY A 160 13.17 6.80 -7.49
CA GLY A 160 12.58 6.44 -8.78
C GLY A 160 11.40 5.47 -8.66
N TYR A 161 10.85 5.29 -7.46
CA TYR A 161 9.59 4.56 -7.24
C TYR A 161 8.45 5.57 -7.12
N ASP A 162 7.67 5.70 -8.19
CA ASP A 162 6.63 6.73 -8.28
C ASP A 162 5.25 6.13 -7.93
N PRO A 163 4.47 6.76 -7.04
CA PRO A 163 3.11 6.35 -6.72
C PRO A 163 2.16 6.39 -7.93
N ALA A 164 2.45 7.20 -8.96
CA ALA A 164 1.69 7.18 -10.21
C ALA A 164 1.74 5.82 -10.93
N TYR A 165 2.76 5.02 -10.64
CA TYR A 165 2.90 3.64 -11.12
C TYR A 165 2.54 2.61 -10.05
N ALA A 166 1.71 2.97 -9.08
CA ALA A 166 1.12 2.00 -8.16
C ALA A 166 0.25 0.98 -8.91
N SER A 167 0.35 -0.28 -8.53
CA SER A 167 -0.39 -1.34 -9.24
C SER A 167 -1.89 -1.23 -9.08
N GLU A 168 -2.38 -0.64 -7.99
CA GLU A 168 -3.79 -0.31 -7.78
C GLU A 168 -4.31 0.71 -8.79
N LEU A 169 -3.52 1.75 -9.07
CA LEU A 169 -3.88 2.77 -10.05
C LEU A 169 -3.90 2.19 -11.47
N HIS A 170 -2.95 1.31 -11.80
CA HIS A 170 -2.96 0.58 -13.06
C HIS A 170 -4.24 -0.27 -13.22
N LEU A 171 -4.59 -1.05 -12.19
CA LEU A 171 -5.81 -1.87 -12.19
C LEU A 171 -7.08 -1.01 -12.27
N LEU A 172 -7.11 0.13 -11.57
CA LEU A 172 -8.20 1.10 -11.65
C LEU A 172 -8.36 1.65 -13.08
N GLY A 173 -7.25 2.00 -13.73
CA GLY A 173 -7.23 2.43 -15.13
C GLY A 173 -7.82 1.36 -16.07
N LEU A 174 -7.41 0.10 -15.91
CA LEU A 174 -7.96 -1.03 -16.66
C LEU A 174 -9.45 -1.24 -16.39
N ALA A 175 -9.88 -1.15 -15.11
CA ALA A 175 -11.29 -1.27 -14.74
C ALA A 175 -12.14 -0.18 -15.38
N THR A 176 -11.66 1.05 -15.36
CA THR A 176 -12.32 2.20 -16.00
C THR A 176 -12.45 2.00 -17.50
N ALA A 177 -11.38 1.61 -18.19
CA ALA A 177 -11.38 1.34 -19.63
C ALA A 177 -12.35 0.21 -20.01
N GLN A 178 -12.46 -0.82 -19.18
CA GLN A 178 -13.35 -1.96 -19.37
C GLN A 178 -14.75 -1.76 -18.76
N ARG A 179 -15.04 -0.60 -18.19
CA ARG A 179 -16.31 -0.28 -17.49
C ARG A 179 -16.70 -1.32 -16.44
N LYS A 180 -15.69 -1.86 -15.73
CA LYS A 180 -15.93 -2.75 -14.61
C LYS A 180 -16.34 -1.95 -13.37
N GLU A 181 -17.21 -2.53 -12.57
CA GLU A 181 -17.53 -1.97 -11.25
C GLU A 181 -16.29 -1.98 -10.35
N VAL A 182 -16.04 -0.85 -9.65
CA VAL A 182 -14.96 -0.72 -8.68
C VAL A 182 -15.54 -0.54 -7.28
N ARG A 183 -15.07 -1.34 -6.34
CA ARG A 183 -15.49 -1.30 -4.93
C ARG A 183 -14.29 -1.26 -4.00
N GLY A 184 -14.50 -0.79 -2.76
CA GLY A 184 -13.55 -0.90 -1.66
C GLY A 184 -13.86 -2.10 -0.78
N LEU A 185 -12.81 -2.77 -0.29
CA LEU A 185 -12.94 -3.68 0.85
C LEU A 185 -13.06 -2.91 2.17
N GLU A 186 -12.44 -1.74 2.24
CA GLU A 186 -12.40 -0.87 3.41
C GLU A 186 -12.73 0.57 2.99
N THR A 187 -12.99 1.41 3.95
CA THR A 187 -13.06 2.86 3.76
C THR A 187 -11.73 3.50 4.10
N LEU A 188 -11.46 4.67 3.52
CA LEU A 188 -10.28 5.46 3.89
C LEU A 188 -10.30 5.84 5.38
N ALA A 189 -11.48 6.10 5.94
CA ALA A 189 -11.65 6.40 7.36
C ALA A 189 -11.24 5.22 8.27
N GLU A 190 -11.55 3.98 7.88
CA GLU A 190 -11.09 2.79 8.61
C GLU A 190 -9.55 2.70 8.60
N GLN A 191 -8.91 2.93 7.46
CA GLN A 191 -7.44 2.89 7.35
C GLN A 191 -6.77 4.02 8.14
N PHE A 192 -7.25 5.24 8.01
CA PHE A 192 -6.68 6.39 8.74
C PHE A 192 -6.86 6.28 10.24
N ALA A 193 -7.96 5.69 10.69
CA ALA A 193 -8.21 5.47 12.11
C ALA A 193 -7.15 4.61 12.79
N ILE A 194 -6.40 3.80 12.06
CA ILE A 194 -5.28 3.00 12.60
C ILE A 194 -4.22 3.92 13.22
N PHE A 195 -3.92 5.00 12.52
CA PHE A 195 -2.92 5.98 12.94
C PHE A 195 -3.54 7.08 13.82
N ASP A 196 -4.70 7.60 13.43
CA ASP A 196 -5.33 8.76 14.07
C ASP A 196 -5.80 8.48 15.50
N ARG A 197 -6.16 7.21 15.80
CA ARG A 197 -6.51 6.77 17.17
C ARG A 197 -5.31 6.48 18.05
N MET A 198 -4.09 6.54 17.53
CA MET A 198 -2.90 6.43 18.37
C MET A 198 -2.79 7.66 19.28
N PRO A 199 -2.31 7.49 20.52
CA PRO A 199 -1.94 8.64 21.35
C PRO A 199 -0.98 9.55 20.58
N GLU A 200 -1.10 10.86 20.76
CA GLU A 200 -0.26 11.84 20.05
C GLU A 200 1.23 11.56 20.24
N SER A 201 1.63 11.18 21.47
CA SER A 201 3.02 10.79 21.76
C SER A 201 3.50 9.56 20.96
N ALA A 202 2.61 8.65 20.59
CA ALA A 202 2.95 7.50 19.75
C ALA A 202 3.07 7.92 18.28
N GLN A 203 2.21 8.82 17.81
CA GLN A 203 2.32 9.39 16.46
C GLN A 203 3.60 10.21 16.30
N GLN A 204 4.01 10.94 17.34
CA GLN A 204 5.27 11.69 17.35
C GLN A 204 6.48 10.76 17.28
N ARG A 205 6.51 9.69 18.09
CA ARG A 205 7.58 8.68 18.01
C ARG A 205 7.66 8.03 16.63
N PHE A 206 6.52 7.72 16.03
CA PHE A 206 6.45 7.21 14.67
C PHE A 206 7.11 8.18 13.66
N LEU A 207 6.77 9.47 13.73
CA LEU A 207 7.41 10.49 12.88
C LEU A 207 8.91 10.61 13.16
N GLU A 208 9.32 10.58 14.42
CA GLU A 208 10.72 10.68 14.84
C GLU A 208 11.55 9.51 14.28
N GLU A 209 11.04 8.27 14.40
CA GLU A 209 11.68 7.09 13.84
C GLU A 209 11.85 7.20 12.33
N ILE A 210 10.84 7.71 11.61
CA ILE A 210 10.91 7.95 10.17
C ILE A 210 11.99 8.97 9.85
N VAL A 211 11.97 10.13 10.49
CA VAL A 211 12.93 11.21 10.24
C VAL A 211 14.38 10.74 10.50
N ASP A 212 14.59 9.91 11.53
CA ASP A 212 15.89 9.33 11.83
C ASP A 212 16.32 8.28 10.79
N ALA A 213 15.36 7.60 10.16
CA ALA A 213 15.63 6.57 9.17
C ALA A 213 15.87 7.11 7.75
N LEU A 214 15.36 8.32 7.42
CA LEU A 214 15.44 8.89 6.06
C LEU A 214 16.88 8.99 5.51
N ASP A 215 17.87 9.14 6.38
CA ASP A 215 19.29 9.20 6.02
C ASP A 215 20.00 7.85 6.10
N SER A 216 19.27 6.81 6.49
CA SER A 216 19.84 5.48 6.65
C SER A 216 19.99 4.78 5.29
N PRO A 217 21.22 4.30 4.96
CA PRO A 217 21.38 3.42 3.81
C PRO A 217 20.48 2.18 3.87
N ARG A 218 20.13 1.75 5.07
CA ARG A 218 19.31 0.58 5.32
C ARG A 218 17.87 0.77 4.83
N MET A 219 17.23 1.92 5.10
CA MET A 219 15.90 2.20 4.57
C MET A 219 15.85 2.05 3.04
N ALA A 220 16.92 2.51 2.39
CA ALA A 220 17.09 2.35 0.96
C ALA A 220 17.08 0.89 0.52
N MET A 221 17.91 0.09 1.20
CA MET A 221 18.07 -1.33 0.90
C MET A 221 16.77 -2.11 1.16
N ASP A 222 16.07 -1.79 2.26
CA ASP A 222 14.82 -2.46 2.62
C ASP A 222 13.70 -2.14 1.60
N LEU A 223 13.62 -0.87 1.12
CA LEU A 223 12.68 -0.51 0.07
C LEU A 223 13.00 -1.24 -1.25
N ASP A 224 14.26 -1.27 -1.65
CA ASP A 224 14.69 -1.95 -2.87
C ASP A 224 14.44 -3.47 -2.76
N ALA A 225 14.68 -4.08 -1.60
CA ALA A 225 14.42 -5.50 -1.34
C ALA A 225 12.92 -5.82 -1.43
N LEU A 226 12.07 -5.00 -0.82
CA LEU A 226 10.62 -5.18 -0.85
C LEU A 226 10.07 -5.06 -2.29
N VAL A 227 10.53 -4.07 -3.05
CA VAL A 227 10.14 -3.88 -4.45
C VAL A 227 10.65 -5.04 -5.31
N ALA A 228 11.86 -5.54 -5.07
CA ALA A 228 12.42 -6.70 -5.76
C ALA A 228 11.60 -7.96 -5.46
N ALA A 229 11.31 -8.24 -4.20
CA ALA A 229 10.49 -9.39 -3.78
C ALA A 229 9.09 -9.36 -4.45
N TRP A 230 8.45 -8.18 -4.50
CA TRP A 230 7.20 -8.02 -5.22
C TRP A 230 7.36 -8.26 -6.73
N SER A 231 8.43 -7.74 -7.32
CA SER A 231 8.70 -7.87 -8.76
C SER A 231 8.99 -9.32 -9.17
N HIS A 232 9.58 -10.10 -8.27
CA HIS A 232 9.82 -11.54 -8.47
C HIS A 232 8.54 -12.36 -8.30
N GLY A 233 7.51 -11.81 -7.65
CA GLY A 233 6.30 -12.56 -7.28
C GLY A 233 6.60 -13.69 -6.30
N ASP A 234 7.58 -13.49 -5.42
CA ASP A 234 8.01 -14.50 -4.44
C ASP A 234 7.36 -14.21 -3.07
N ALA A 235 6.43 -15.10 -2.69
CA ALA A 235 5.71 -14.98 -1.42
C ALA A 235 6.64 -15.15 -0.21
N ARG A 236 7.71 -15.95 -0.34
CA ARG A 236 8.66 -16.19 0.76
C ARG A 236 9.52 -14.97 1.00
N GLU A 237 10.06 -14.35 -0.05
CA GLU A 237 10.83 -13.12 0.07
C GLU A 237 9.99 -12.02 0.76
N LEU A 238 8.71 -11.87 0.38
CA LEU A 238 7.80 -10.91 1.02
C LEU A 238 7.49 -11.26 2.48
N GLU A 239 7.35 -12.54 2.80
CA GLU A 239 7.17 -13.00 4.18
C GLU A 239 8.41 -12.73 5.05
N ASP A 240 9.59 -12.96 4.50
CA ASP A 240 10.88 -12.68 5.18
C ASP A 240 11.04 -11.17 5.45
N GLU A 241 10.64 -10.30 4.50
CA GLU A 241 10.64 -8.85 4.71
C GLU A 241 9.68 -8.46 5.85
N LEU A 242 8.46 -8.99 5.84
CA LEU A 242 7.48 -8.71 6.90
C LEU A 242 7.96 -9.23 8.27
N ALA A 243 8.58 -10.41 8.31
CA ALA A 243 9.13 -10.99 9.54
C ALA A 243 10.30 -10.15 10.08
N ARG A 244 11.16 -9.65 9.18
CA ARG A 244 12.26 -8.75 9.55
C ARG A 244 11.71 -7.48 10.20
N GLU A 245 10.75 -6.80 9.56
CA GLU A 245 10.12 -5.60 10.12
C GLU A 245 9.55 -5.84 11.52
N ARG A 246 8.84 -6.97 11.72
CA ARG A 246 8.27 -7.34 13.02
C ARG A 246 9.35 -7.50 14.11
N SER A 247 10.56 -7.90 13.73
CA SER A 247 11.68 -8.14 14.65
C SER A 247 12.47 -6.88 15.03
N GLU A 248 12.24 -5.76 14.37
CA GLU A 248 13.05 -4.52 14.53
C GLU A 248 12.90 -3.85 15.89
N GLY A 249 11.84 -4.14 16.65
CA GLY A 249 11.61 -3.55 17.97
C GLY A 249 11.27 -2.05 17.96
N THR A 250 10.95 -1.50 16.79
CA THR A 250 10.52 -0.11 16.62
C THR A 250 9.12 0.12 17.19
N ALA A 251 8.74 1.36 17.44
CA ALA A 251 7.37 1.70 17.82
C ALA A 251 6.39 1.32 16.69
N PHE A 252 6.80 1.49 15.43
CA PHE A 252 6.02 1.04 14.29
C PHE A 252 5.76 -0.47 14.32
N ALA A 253 6.79 -1.29 14.45
CA ALA A 253 6.68 -2.75 14.47
C ALA A 253 5.78 -3.25 15.61
N ARG A 254 5.85 -2.60 16.77
CA ARG A 254 5.12 -2.99 17.96
C ARG A 254 3.69 -2.47 18.01
N ASP A 255 3.48 -1.19 17.67
CA ASP A 255 2.25 -0.47 17.96
C ASP A 255 1.36 -0.25 16.71
N VAL A 256 1.95 -0.25 15.51
CA VAL A 256 1.27 0.04 14.25
C VAL A 256 1.09 -1.20 13.38
N LEU A 257 2.17 -1.91 13.12
CA LEU A 257 2.21 -3.02 12.16
C LEU A 257 1.16 -4.12 12.44
N PRO A 258 0.89 -4.55 13.68
CA PRO A 258 -0.17 -5.53 13.94
C PRO A 258 -1.55 -5.04 13.53
N ARG A 259 -1.86 -3.76 13.75
CA ARG A 259 -3.15 -3.15 13.35
C ARG A 259 -3.22 -2.95 11.83
N LEU A 260 -2.11 -2.53 11.25
CA LEU A 260 -2.01 -2.24 9.82
C LEU A 260 -2.09 -3.51 8.97
N VAL A 261 -1.60 -4.63 9.47
CA VAL A 261 -1.56 -5.92 8.76
C VAL A 261 -2.54 -6.93 9.37
N ASP A 262 -2.33 -7.38 10.61
CA ASP A 262 -3.04 -8.54 11.13
C ASP A 262 -4.53 -8.27 11.38
N ASP A 263 -4.90 -7.13 11.96
CA ASP A 263 -6.30 -6.78 12.21
C ASP A 263 -7.06 -6.58 10.90
N ARG A 264 -6.43 -5.91 9.93
CA ARG A 264 -6.99 -5.72 8.59
C ARG A 264 -7.13 -7.04 7.85
N ASN A 265 -6.14 -7.93 7.94
CA ASN A 265 -6.21 -9.26 7.33
C ASN A 265 -7.43 -10.04 7.78
N ARG A 266 -7.81 -9.98 9.06
CA ARG A 266 -9.01 -10.64 9.58
C ARG A 266 -10.28 -10.07 8.94
N THR A 267 -10.39 -8.75 8.87
CA THR A 267 -11.53 -8.05 8.27
C THR A 267 -11.61 -8.28 6.76
N MET A 268 -10.50 -8.13 6.05
CA MET A 268 -10.43 -8.39 4.61
C MET A 268 -10.77 -9.84 4.29
N THR A 269 -10.27 -10.80 5.07
CA THR A 269 -10.58 -12.23 4.88
C THR A 269 -12.08 -12.47 4.96
N GLN A 270 -12.79 -11.86 5.94
CA GLN A 270 -14.24 -11.99 6.03
C GLN A 270 -14.93 -11.43 4.78
N ARG A 271 -14.58 -10.20 4.38
CA ARG A 271 -15.16 -9.54 3.20
C ARG A 271 -14.88 -10.31 1.91
N ILE A 272 -13.67 -10.86 1.75
CA ILE A 272 -13.30 -11.70 0.59
C ILE A 272 -14.08 -13.02 0.59
N ALA A 273 -14.29 -13.63 1.75
CA ALA A 273 -15.12 -14.83 1.87
C ALA A 273 -16.58 -14.57 1.44
N ASP A 274 -17.15 -13.43 1.86
CA ASP A 274 -18.50 -13.02 1.47
C ASP A 274 -18.59 -12.78 -0.05
N ILE A 275 -17.56 -12.15 -0.64
CA ILE A 275 -17.45 -11.95 -2.10
C ILE A 275 -17.38 -13.30 -2.82
N ALA A 276 -16.59 -14.25 -2.34
CA ALA A 276 -16.47 -15.58 -2.94
C ALA A 276 -17.79 -16.35 -2.93
N HIS A 277 -18.66 -16.12 -1.94
CA HIS A 277 -19.99 -16.71 -1.89
C HIS A 277 -21.06 -15.97 -2.73
N SER A 278 -20.69 -14.86 -3.38
CA SER A 278 -21.65 -14.09 -4.21
C SER A 278 -22.03 -14.77 -5.54
N GLY A 279 -21.41 -15.88 -5.90
CA GLY A 279 -21.64 -16.59 -7.17
C GLY A 279 -20.98 -15.92 -8.38
N LYS A 280 -20.15 -14.89 -8.18
CA LYS A 280 -19.51 -14.14 -9.26
C LYS A 280 -18.01 -14.49 -9.35
N THR A 281 -17.43 -14.21 -10.52
CA THR A 281 -15.98 -14.14 -10.66
C THR A 281 -15.56 -12.68 -10.46
N THR A 282 -14.70 -12.43 -9.47
CA THR A 282 -14.26 -11.09 -9.10
C THR A 282 -12.73 -11.02 -9.00
N PHE A 283 -12.18 -9.82 -9.12
CA PHE A 283 -10.77 -9.55 -8.93
C PHE A 283 -10.60 -8.68 -7.67
N VAL A 284 -9.87 -9.18 -6.70
CA VAL A 284 -9.58 -8.49 -5.45
C VAL A 284 -8.09 -8.17 -5.40
N ALA A 285 -7.76 -6.92 -5.18
CA ALA A 285 -6.37 -6.45 -5.15
C ALA A 285 -6.10 -5.74 -3.81
N VAL A 286 -5.16 -6.31 -3.04
CA VAL A 286 -4.72 -5.81 -1.73
C VAL A 286 -3.20 -5.82 -1.67
N GLY A 287 -2.59 -4.98 -0.84
CA GLY A 287 -1.14 -4.93 -0.69
C GLY A 287 -0.54 -6.32 -0.48
N ALA A 288 0.55 -6.62 -1.19
CA ALA A 288 1.12 -7.96 -1.25
C ALA A 288 1.46 -8.55 0.13
N LEU A 289 1.84 -7.70 1.08
CA LEU A 289 2.15 -8.12 2.45
C LEU A 289 0.93 -8.62 3.24
N HIS A 290 -0.28 -8.27 2.81
CA HIS A 290 -1.51 -8.85 3.38
C HIS A 290 -1.71 -10.33 2.98
N LEU A 291 -1.01 -10.81 1.95
CA LEU A 291 -1.21 -12.17 1.42
C LEU A 291 -0.28 -13.21 2.07
N VAL A 292 0.81 -12.79 2.71
CA VAL A 292 1.89 -13.66 3.19
C VAL A 292 1.86 -13.91 4.69
N GLY A 293 2.52 -14.98 5.11
CA GLY A 293 2.64 -15.37 6.51
C GLY A 293 1.41 -16.08 7.09
N ALA A 294 1.55 -16.55 8.33
CA ALA A 294 0.51 -17.33 9.02
C ALA A 294 -0.79 -16.54 9.26
N ASN A 295 -0.69 -15.21 9.44
CA ASN A 295 -1.83 -14.31 9.60
C ASN A 295 -2.21 -13.63 8.27
N GLY A 296 -1.64 -14.06 7.14
CA GLY A 296 -1.97 -13.55 5.81
C GLY A 296 -3.36 -14.00 5.34
N VAL A 297 -3.98 -13.20 4.50
CA VAL A 297 -5.33 -13.47 3.94
C VAL A 297 -5.39 -14.85 3.28
N VAL A 298 -4.32 -15.27 2.57
CA VAL A 298 -4.25 -16.60 1.94
C VAL A 298 -4.34 -17.72 2.99
N ALA A 299 -3.58 -17.62 4.08
CA ALA A 299 -3.61 -18.61 5.16
C ALA A 299 -4.97 -18.62 5.87
N LEU A 300 -5.52 -17.44 6.14
CA LEU A 300 -6.82 -17.29 6.81
C LEU A 300 -7.99 -17.81 5.96
N LEU A 301 -7.96 -17.63 4.64
CA LEU A 301 -8.97 -18.22 3.74
C LEU A 301 -8.85 -19.73 3.68
N ARG A 302 -7.66 -20.30 3.63
CA ARG A 302 -7.44 -21.75 3.72
C ARG A 302 -7.98 -22.34 5.03
N ALA A 303 -7.71 -21.67 6.15
CA ALA A 303 -8.23 -22.06 7.46
C ALA A 303 -9.77 -22.04 7.55
N ARG A 304 -10.44 -21.27 6.68
CA ARG A 304 -11.90 -21.23 6.54
C ARG A 304 -12.45 -22.25 5.54
N GLY A 305 -11.61 -23.11 4.98
CA GLY A 305 -12.02 -24.17 4.06
C GLY A 305 -12.05 -23.78 2.59
N PHE A 306 -11.60 -22.57 2.21
CA PHE A 306 -11.50 -22.20 0.80
C PHE A 306 -10.35 -22.94 0.12
N THR A 307 -10.55 -23.34 -1.13
CA THR A 307 -9.46 -23.80 -1.98
C THR A 307 -8.71 -22.57 -2.51
N VAL A 308 -7.45 -22.41 -2.08
CA VAL A 308 -6.61 -21.28 -2.50
C VAL A 308 -5.36 -21.80 -3.21
N ARG A 309 -5.25 -21.50 -4.49
CA ARG A 309 -4.18 -21.95 -5.41
C ARG A 309 -3.37 -20.76 -5.92
N ALA A 310 -2.04 -20.80 -5.83
CA ALA A 310 -1.17 -19.84 -6.51
C ALA A 310 -1.21 -20.07 -8.03
N LEU A 311 -1.20 -19.00 -8.84
CA LEU A 311 -1.27 -19.04 -10.31
C LEU A 311 0.06 -18.69 -10.98
#